data_74ff7ab93e7474a9f16de5e3d4d38bf3
#
_entry.id   74ff7ab93e7474a9f16de5e3d4d38bf3
#
_cell.length_a   1.000
_cell.length_b   1.000
_cell.length_c   1.000
_cell.angle_alpha   90.00
_cell.angle_beta   90.00
_cell.angle_gamma   90.00
#
_symmetry.space_group_name_H-M   'P 1'
#
loop_
_entity.id
_entity.type
_entity.pdbx_description
1 polymer ?
#
loop_
_entity_poly.entity_id
_entity_poly.type
_entity_poly.pdbx_seq_one_letter_code
_entity_poly.pdbx_strand_id
1 'polypeptide(L)'
;RQMCIRDSSRTFRFTDINYSIASKADKTEMFLDYSELLNALDSGCTAKITLNNRKINKEEFEQSLLIPMKGDGLDEYRKEYNDMLLSKISGTNNSIYQERYLTISVHKKNIDEARTYFARVGTDIITHLAKLSSIGEELDAEQRLQIFRDFFKADVPQSFSFDMKAFAKKGHSFKDWICPDTMEFHNDHFK
;
A
#
# COMPACT_ATOMS: atom_id res chain seq x y z
N ARG A 1 -24.20 9.86 -23.13
CA ARG A 1 -22.75 9.91 -22.89
C ARG A 1 -22.28 8.52 -22.50
N GLN A 2 -21.79 7.78 -23.49
CA GLN A 2 -21.05 6.55 -23.20
C GLN A 2 -19.74 6.96 -22.51
N MET A 3 -19.64 6.71 -21.20
CA MET A 3 -18.36 6.73 -20.51
C MET A 3 -17.60 5.50 -20.99
N CYS A 4 -16.67 5.68 -21.91
CA CYS A 4 -15.72 4.64 -22.30
C CYS A 4 -14.71 4.43 -21.17
N ILE A 5 -15.10 3.70 -20.12
CA ILE A 5 -14.14 3.20 -19.13
C ILE A 5 -13.49 1.97 -19.75
N ARG A 6 -12.46 2.19 -20.56
CA ARG A 6 -11.63 1.12 -21.14
C ARG A 6 -10.29 1.00 -20.43
N ASP A 7 -10.05 1.84 -19.42
CA ASP A 7 -8.81 1.81 -18.65
C ASP A 7 -8.91 0.76 -17.55
N SER A 8 -8.00 -0.17 -17.58
CA SER A 8 -7.84 -1.17 -16.53
C SER A 8 -6.53 -0.89 -15.79
N SER A 9 -6.53 -1.06 -14.48
CA SER A 9 -5.32 -0.81 -13.69
C SER A 9 -5.14 -1.86 -12.61
N ARG A 10 -3.86 -2.16 -12.29
CA ARG A 10 -3.47 -2.95 -11.13
C ARG A 10 -2.43 -2.20 -10.31
N THR A 11 -2.47 -2.43 -9.02
CA THR A 11 -1.55 -1.80 -8.06
C THR A 11 -0.79 -2.89 -7.32
N PHE A 12 0.50 -2.69 -7.19
CA PHE A 12 1.42 -3.55 -6.46
C PHE A 12 1.99 -2.74 -5.30
N ARG A 13 1.94 -3.28 -4.09
CA ARG A 13 2.66 -2.76 -2.95
C ARG A 13 4.07 -3.36 -2.99
N PHE A 14 5.09 -2.57 -2.70
CA PHE A 14 6.46 -3.06 -2.65
C PHE A 14 7.22 -2.49 -1.46
N THR A 15 8.18 -3.27 -0.97
CA THR A 15 9.02 -2.89 0.17
C THR A 15 10.19 -2.03 -0.26
N ASP A 16 10.80 -1.34 0.70
CA ASP A 16 11.99 -0.53 0.46
C ASP A 16 13.19 -1.39 0.08
N ILE A 17 14.09 -0.78 -0.68
CA ILE A 17 15.36 -1.34 -1.08
C ILE A 17 16.44 -0.65 -0.27
N ASN A 18 17.35 -1.43 0.32
CA ASN A 18 18.39 -0.89 1.19
C ASN A 18 19.56 -0.27 0.37
N TYR A 19 19.22 0.72 -0.46
CA TYR A 19 20.15 1.38 -1.37
C TYR A 19 21.25 2.16 -0.65
N SER A 20 20.97 2.76 0.52
CA SER A 20 21.90 3.67 1.20
C SER A 20 23.19 3.01 1.64
N ILE A 21 23.11 1.78 2.14
CA ILE A 21 24.24 1.01 2.67
C ILE A 21 24.87 0.06 1.64
N ALA A 22 24.29 -0.05 0.45
CA ALA A 22 24.79 -0.93 -0.60
C ALA A 22 26.16 -0.45 -1.13
N SER A 23 26.99 -1.39 -1.57
CA SER A 23 28.26 -1.10 -2.23
C SER A 23 28.06 -0.38 -3.57
N LYS A 24 29.11 0.21 -4.13
CA LYS A 24 29.02 0.88 -5.44
C LYS A 24 28.63 -0.09 -6.56
N ALA A 25 29.11 -1.33 -6.50
CA ALA A 25 28.77 -2.36 -7.46
C ALA A 25 27.28 -2.73 -7.37
N ASP A 26 26.79 -3.01 -6.16
CA ASP A 26 25.38 -3.36 -5.91
C ASP A 26 24.44 -2.22 -6.30
N LYS A 27 24.83 -0.96 -6.06
CA LYS A 27 24.06 0.21 -6.51
C LYS A 27 23.89 0.28 -8.03
N THR A 28 24.96 -0.09 -8.76
CA THR A 28 24.92 -0.14 -10.22
C THR A 28 24.00 -1.28 -10.70
N GLU A 29 24.09 -2.44 -10.06
CA GLU A 29 23.22 -3.58 -10.35
C GLU A 29 21.76 -3.25 -10.07
N MET A 30 21.44 -2.69 -8.91
CA MET A 30 20.08 -2.22 -8.57
C MET A 30 19.54 -1.22 -9.60
N PHE A 31 20.37 -0.32 -10.10
CA PHE A 31 19.96 0.63 -11.13
C PHE A 31 19.64 -0.06 -12.45
N LEU A 32 20.43 -1.06 -12.85
CA LEU A 32 20.18 -1.84 -14.05
C LEU A 32 18.88 -2.65 -13.92
N ASP A 33 18.66 -3.32 -12.79
CA ASP A 33 17.45 -4.08 -12.52
C ASP A 33 16.20 -3.18 -12.51
N TYR A 34 16.31 -1.98 -11.93
CA TYR A 34 15.24 -0.99 -12.00
C TYR A 34 14.94 -0.54 -13.44
N SER A 35 15.98 -0.36 -14.23
CA SER A 35 15.83 -0.03 -15.65
C SER A 35 15.18 -1.18 -16.43
N GLU A 36 15.52 -2.44 -16.13
CA GLU A 36 14.86 -3.61 -16.69
C GLU A 36 13.36 -3.65 -16.33
N LEU A 37 13.02 -3.38 -15.08
CA LEU A 37 11.61 -3.29 -14.63
C LEU A 37 10.82 -2.29 -15.48
N LEU A 38 11.36 -1.10 -15.70
CA LEU A 38 10.70 -0.08 -16.49
C LEU A 38 10.63 -0.45 -17.99
N ASN A 39 11.68 -1.05 -18.54
CA ASN A 39 11.74 -1.48 -19.92
C ASN A 39 10.84 -2.70 -20.23
N ALA A 40 10.50 -3.50 -19.20
CA ALA A 40 9.56 -4.61 -19.34
C ALA A 40 8.10 -4.15 -19.54
N LEU A 41 7.81 -2.87 -19.28
CA LEU A 41 6.49 -2.30 -19.50
C LEU A 41 6.27 -1.92 -20.95
N ASP A 42 5.12 -2.27 -21.49
CA ASP A 42 4.74 -1.93 -22.86
C ASP A 42 4.58 -0.41 -23.05
N SER A 43 4.88 0.10 -24.24
CA SER A 43 4.76 1.54 -24.58
C SER A 43 3.33 2.10 -24.45
N GLY A 44 2.33 1.24 -24.43
CA GLY A 44 0.90 1.62 -24.27
C GLY A 44 0.41 1.61 -22.83
N CYS A 45 1.29 1.42 -21.83
CA CYS A 45 0.91 1.46 -20.44
C CYS A 45 1.38 2.76 -19.75
N THR A 46 0.69 3.11 -18.68
CA THR A 46 1.09 4.19 -17.77
C THR A 46 1.49 3.58 -16.44
N ALA A 47 2.73 3.83 -16.01
CA ALA A 47 3.24 3.45 -14.71
C ALA A 47 3.21 4.65 -13.76
N LYS A 48 2.64 4.47 -12.56
CA LYS A 48 2.58 5.49 -11.51
C LYS A 48 3.17 4.92 -10.22
N ILE A 49 4.22 5.56 -9.71
CA ILE A 49 4.75 5.28 -8.37
C ILE A 49 4.06 6.23 -7.40
N THR A 50 3.52 5.68 -6.32
CA THR A 50 2.88 6.45 -5.26
C THR A 50 3.59 6.15 -3.94
N LEU A 51 3.97 7.21 -3.24
CA LEU A 51 4.50 7.16 -1.88
C LEU A 51 3.42 7.68 -0.95
N ASN A 52 2.94 6.85 -0.05
CA ASN A 52 1.90 7.21 0.90
C ASN A 52 2.48 7.21 2.32
N ASN A 53 2.45 8.36 2.97
CA ASN A 53 2.85 8.51 4.35
C ASN A 53 1.59 8.43 5.22
N ARG A 54 1.47 7.39 6.03
CA ARG A 54 0.37 7.22 6.97
C ARG A 54 0.86 7.20 8.40
N LYS A 55 0.04 7.68 9.30
CA LYS A 55 0.29 7.51 10.74
C LYS A 55 0.12 6.03 11.08
N ILE A 56 1.02 5.50 11.88
CA ILE A 56 0.90 4.14 12.39
C ILE A 56 -0.30 4.11 13.34
N ASN A 57 -1.25 3.22 13.09
CA ASN A 57 -2.28 2.93 14.07
C ASN A 57 -1.62 2.22 15.27
N LYS A 58 -1.69 2.88 16.43
CA LYS A 58 -1.06 2.36 17.66
C LYS A 58 -1.53 0.94 17.99
N GLU A 59 -2.81 0.68 17.83
CA GLU A 59 -3.42 -0.62 18.15
C GLU A 59 -2.95 -1.74 17.20
N GLU A 60 -2.90 -1.48 15.89
CA GLU A 60 -2.38 -2.45 14.91
C GLU A 60 -0.88 -2.71 15.11
N PHE A 61 -0.14 -1.66 15.45
CA PHE A 61 1.27 -1.75 15.72
C PHE A 61 1.56 -2.55 17.00
N GLU A 62 0.83 -2.28 18.08
CA GLU A 62 0.91 -3.04 19.32
C GLU A 62 0.60 -4.51 19.10
N GLN A 63 -0.45 -4.84 18.36
CA GLN A 63 -0.79 -6.22 18.03
C GLN A 63 0.26 -6.93 17.16
N SER A 64 0.95 -6.21 16.30
CA SER A 64 1.94 -6.80 15.39
C SER A 64 3.34 -6.94 16.01
N LEU A 65 3.68 -6.11 16.98
CA LEU A 65 5.03 -6.00 17.54
C LEU A 65 5.16 -6.60 18.94
N LEU A 66 4.09 -6.55 19.75
CA LEU A 66 4.14 -7.04 21.11
C LEU A 66 4.14 -8.57 21.14
N ILE A 67 5.01 -9.12 21.97
CA ILE A 67 5.08 -10.56 22.18
C ILE A 67 3.89 -10.98 23.03
N PRO A 68 3.04 -11.90 22.56
CA PRO A 68 1.88 -12.35 23.33
C PRO A 68 2.31 -13.14 24.58
N MET A 69 1.59 -12.96 25.67
CA MET A 69 1.78 -13.72 26.91
C MET A 69 1.37 -15.19 26.68
N LYS A 70 2.18 -16.14 27.16
CA LYS A 70 1.96 -17.57 26.93
C LYS A 70 1.71 -18.37 28.20
N GLY A 71 1.88 -17.79 29.39
CA GLY A 71 1.71 -18.47 30.68
C GLY A 71 2.79 -19.53 30.97
N ASP A 72 3.96 -19.43 30.38
CA ASP A 72 5.06 -20.43 30.44
C ASP A 72 6.18 -20.07 31.43
N GLY A 73 5.92 -19.14 32.36
CA GLY A 73 6.91 -18.65 33.34
C GLY A 73 7.91 -17.63 32.79
N LEU A 74 7.84 -17.27 31.49
CA LEU A 74 8.69 -16.25 30.88
C LEU A 74 7.93 -14.94 30.62
N ASP A 75 6.73 -14.82 31.11
CA ASP A 75 5.86 -13.66 30.83
C ASP A 75 6.37 -12.37 31.46
N GLU A 76 7.14 -12.45 32.54
CA GLU A 76 7.77 -11.28 33.15
C GLU A 76 8.80 -10.64 32.19
N TYR A 77 9.62 -11.46 31.55
CA TYR A 77 10.60 -11.00 30.54
C TYR A 77 9.91 -10.45 29.28
N ARG A 78 8.82 -11.10 28.85
CA ARG A 78 8.02 -10.60 27.73
C ARG A 78 7.40 -9.24 28.02
N LYS A 79 6.90 -9.06 29.24
CA LYS A 79 6.35 -7.79 29.71
C LYS A 79 7.39 -6.69 29.72
N GLU A 80 8.58 -6.95 30.31
CA GLU A 80 9.67 -5.99 30.34
C GLU A 80 10.12 -5.57 28.92
N TYR A 81 10.24 -6.54 28.03
CA TYR A 81 10.56 -6.28 26.61
C TYR A 81 9.48 -5.45 25.92
N ASN A 82 8.23 -5.79 26.11
CA ASN A 82 7.10 -5.05 25.57
C ASN A 82 7.02 -3.61 26.11
N ASP A 83 7.25 -3.43 27.41
CA ASP A 83 7.30 -2.09 28.04
C ASP A 83 8.46 -1.24 27.50
N MET A 84 9.61 -1.84 27.23
CA MET A 84 10.73 -1.18 26.56
C MET A 84 10.36 -0.74 25.13
N LEU A 85 9.69 -1.60 24.36
CA LEU A 85 9.23 -1.25 23.01
C LEU A 85 8.22 -0.11 23.04
N LEU A 86 7.24 -0.16 23.93
CA LEU A 86 6.21 0.87 24.09
C LEU A 86 6.82 2.22 24.51
N SER A 87 7.82 2.22 25.41
CA SER A 87 8.51 3.43 25.82
C SER A 87 9.26 4.10 24.67
N LYS A 88 9.91 3.31 23.80
CA LYS A 88 10.60 3.82 22.61
C LYS A 88 9.62 4.42 21.60
N ILE A 89 8.44 3.84 21.44
CA ILE A 89 7.41 4.31 20.53
C ILE A 89 6.77 5.60 21.03
N SER A 90 6.48 5.67 22.32
CA SER A 90 5.86 6.87 22.93
C SER A 90 6.80 8.08 22.92
N GLY A 91 8.12 7.87 22.92
CA GLY A 91 9.14 8.92 22.82
C GLY A 91 9.36 9.46 21.41
N THR A 92 8.90 8.76 20.37
CA THR A 92 9.04 9.18 18.98
C THR A 92 7.74 9.83 18.49
N ASN A 93 7.73 11.16 18.43
CA ASN A 93 6.57 11.94 17.93
C ASN A 93 6.25 11.73 16.43
N ASN A 94 7.04 10.95 15.70
CA ASN A 94 6.89 10.74 14.26
C ASN A 94 6.64 9.27 13.93
N SER A 95 5.50 8.74 14.36
CA SER A 95 5.02 7.43 13.95
C SER A 95 4.46 7.47 12.52
N ILE A 96 5.29 7.87 11.55
CA ILE A 96 4.92 7.88 10.13
C ILE A 96 5.51 6.64 9.47
N TYR A 97 4.64 5.85 8.85
CA TYR A 97 5.01 4.74 8.01
C TYR A 97 4.83 5.11 6.55
N GLN A 98 5.84 4.83 5.73
CA GLN A 98 5.79 5.09 4.30
C GLN A 98 5.50 3.81 3.53
N GLU A 99 4.39 3.79 2.83
CA GLU A 99 4.02 2.72 1.91
C GLU A 99 4.32 3.13 0.48
N ARG A 100 4.74 2.16 -0.32
CA ARG A 100 5.12 2.35 -1.72
C ARG A 100 4.26 1.50 -2.62
N TYR A 101 3.72 2.12 -3.66
CA TYR A 101 2.84 1.47 -4.60
C TYR A 101 3.26 1.75 -6.04
N LEU A 102 3.23 0.71 -6.85
CA LEU A 102 3.38 0.78 -8.31
C LEU A 102 2.01 0.47 -8.92
N THR A 103 1.42 1.43 -9.60
CA THR A 103 0.16 1.25 -10.32
C THR A 103 0.41 1.28 -11.81
N ILE A 104 0.01 0.22 -12.49
CA ILE A 104 0.06 0.10 -13.96
C ILE A 104 -1.34 0.24 -14.50
N SER A 105 -1.53 1.14 -15.46
CA SER A 105 -2.78 1.36 -16.16
C SER A 105 -2.62 1.12 -17.65
N VAL A 106 -3.58 0.42 -18.25
CA VAL A 106 -3.59 0.12 -19.68
C VAL A 106 -4.96 0.34 -20.26
N HIS A 107 -4.97 0.74 -21.53
CA HIS A 107 -6.19 0.85 -22.31
C HIS A 107 -6.37 -0.42 -23.13
N LYS A 108 -7.43 -1.22 -22.86
CA LYS A 108 -7.76 -2.45 -23.58
C LYS A 108 -9.20 -2.42 -24.07
N LYS A 109 -9.48 -3.18 -25.13
CA LYS A 109 -10.83 -3.20 -25.75
C LYS A 109 -11.88 -3.86 -24.84
N ASN A 110 -11.47 -4.87 -24.08
CA ASN A 110 -12.35 -5.63 -23.18
C ASN A 110 -11.61 -6.08 -21.92
N ILE A 111 -12.38 -6.59 -20.95
CA ILE A 111 -11.86 -7.05 -19.65
C ILE A 111 -10.98 -8.28 -19.79
N ASP A 112 -11.26 -9.18 -20.73
CA ASP A 112 -10.51 -10.43 -20.86
C ASP A 112 -9.11 -10.18 -21.42
N GLU A 113 -8.99 -9.25 -22.38
CA GLU A 113 -7.68 -8.78 -22.83
C GLU A 113 -6.88 -8.12 -21.69
N ALA A 114 -7.54 -7.32 -20.86
CA ALA A 114 -6.89 -6.70 -19.70
C ALA A 114 -6.45 -7.75 -18.67
N ARG A 115 -7.26 -8.76 -18.39
CA ARG A 115 -6.90 -9.87 -17.47
C ARG A 115 -5.69 -10.65 -17.97
N THR A 116 -5.69 -11.01 -19.26
CA THR A 116 -4.56 -11.73 -19.87
C THR A 116 -3.29 -10.89 -19.83
N TYR A 117 -3.39 -9.61 -20.11
CA TYR A 117 -2.27 -8.67 -20.02
C TYR A 117 -1.69 -8.62 -18.61
N PHE A 118 -2.54 -8.40 -17.60
CA PHE A 118 -2.09 -8.27 -16.21
C PHE A 118 -1.64 -9.59 -15.60
N ALA A 119 -2.12 -10.74 -16.06
CA ALA A 119 -1.60 -12.04 -15.64
C ALA A 119 -0.13 -12.20 -15.99
N ARG A 120 0.27 -11.77 -17.21
CA ARG A 120 1.66 -11.78 -17.66
C ARG A 120 2.48 -10.70 -16.94
N VAL A 121 2.09 -9.44 -17.12
CA VAL A 121 2.85 -8.29 -16.62
C VAL A 121 2.94 -8.28 -15.09
N GLY A 122 1.90 -8.77 -14.40
CA GLY A 122 1.92 -8.89 -12.94
C GLY A 122 3.01 -9.82 -12.45
N THR A 123 3.18 -10.97 -13.09
CA THR A 123 4.26 -11.92 -12.75
C THR A 123 5.62 -11.32 -13.05
N ASP A 124 5.77 -10.64 -14.20
CA ASP A 124 7.02 -9.99 -14.59
C ASP A 124 7.42 -8.90 -13.57
N ILE A 125 6.47 -8.06 -13.15
CA ILE A 125 6.70 -7.01 -12.14
C ILE A 125 7.16 -7.62 -10.81
N ILE A 126 6.47 -8.65 -10.30
CA ILE A 126 6.85 -9.30 -9.05
C ILE A 126 8.25 -9.90 -9.15
N THR A 127 8.58 -10.51 -10.29
CA THR A 127 9.90 -11.09 -10.53
C THR A 127 11.00 -10.02 -10.56
N HIS A 128 10.77 -8.89 -11.22
CA HIS A 128 11.72 -7.78 -11.24
C HIS A 128 11.87 -7.11 -9.88
N LEU A 129 10.78 -6.95 -9.11
CA LEU A 129 10.86 -6.47 -7.74
C LEU A 129 11.66 -7.42 -6.84
N ALA A 130 11.50 -8.73 -7.01
CA ALA A 130 12.29 -9.72 -6.28
C ALA A 130 13.79 -9.65 -6.63
N LYS A 131 14.17 -9.41 -7.90
CA LYS A 131 15.57 -9.15 -8.27
C LYS A 131 16.14 -7.94 -7.55
N LEU A 132 15.34 -6.88 -7.38
CA LEU A 132 15.70 -5.69 -6.61
C LEU A 132 15.74 -5.93 -5.09
N SER A 133 15.59 -7.17 -4.62
CA SER A 133 15.46 -7.51 -3.20
C SER A 133 14.26 -6.85 -2.51
N SER A 134 13.23 -6.48 -3.27
CA SER A 134 11.98 -5.92 -2.81
C SER A 134 10.87 -6.97 -2.87
N ILE A 135 10.05 -7.04 -1.82
CA ILE A 135 8.87 -7.92 -1.82
C ILE A 135 7.72 -7.18 -2.47
N GLY A 136 7.24 -7.70 -3.61
CA GLY A 136 6.09 -7.18 -4.33
C GLY A 136 4.83 -7.98 -4.02
N GLU A 137 3.72 -7.30 -3.77
CA GLU A 137 2.41 -7.88 -3.53
C GLU A 137 1.36 -7.19 -4.39
N GLU A 138 0.56 -7.97 -5.14
CA GLU A 138 -0.56 -7.41 -5.88
C GLU A 138 -1.73 -7.11 -4.94
N LEU A 139 -2.26 -5.89 -5.00
CA LEU A 139 -3.37 -5.45 -4.18
C LEU A 139 -4.71 -5.76 -4.83
N ASP A 140 -5.65 -6.24 -4.02
CA ASP A 140 -7.03 -6.40 -4.41
C ASP A 140 -7.83 -5.07 -4.39
N ALA A 141 -9.12 -5.14 -4.74
CA ALA A 141 -9.97 -3.95 -4.80
C ALA A 141 -10.21 -3.33 -3.43
N GLU A 142 -10.33 -4.14 -2.38
CA GLU A 142 -10.56 -3.68 -1.01
C GLU A 142 -9.34 -2.93 -0.48
N GLN A 143 -8.15 -3.51 -0.61
CA GLN A 143 -6.88 -2.90 -0.23
C GLN A 143 -6.63 -1.57 -0.97
N ARG A 144 -6.99 -1.49 -2.26
CA ARG A 144 -6.89 -0.24 -3.02
C ARG A 144 -7.86 0.83 -2.53
N LEU A 145 -9.09 0.46 -2.18
CA LEU A 145 -10.07 1.38 -1.60
C LEU A 145 -9.62 1.88 -0.23
N GLN A 146 -8.99 1.01 0.57
CA GLN A 146 -8.42 1.39 1.85
C GLN A 146 -7.34 2.47 1.71
N ILE A 147 -6.45 2.37 0.71
CA ILE A 147 -5.43 3.40 0.45
C ILE A 147 -6.08 4.78 0.21
N PHE A 148 -7.14 4.83 -0.60
CA PHE A 148 -7.85 6.08 -0.85
C PHE A 148 -8.54 6.60 0.39
N ARG A 149 -9.16 5.72 1.17
CA ARG A 149 -9.79 6.09 2.43
C ARG A 149 -8.79 6.67 3.42
N ASP A 150 -7.65 6.00 3.61
CA ASP A 150 -6.58 6.45 4.51
C ASP A 150 -6.04 7.82 4.11
N PHE A 151 -6.04 8.12 2.80
CA PHE A 151 -5.66 9.44 2.30
C PHE A 151 -6.72 10.50 2.58
N PHE A 152 -7.99 10.21 2.34
CA PHE A 152 -9.07 11.20 2.49
C PHE A 152 -9.64 11.29 3.91
N LYS A 153 -9.50 10.26 4.73
CA LYS A 153 -9.99 10.17 6.12
C LYS A 153 -8.83 9.85 7.08
N ALA A 154 -7.75 10.62 7.00
CA ALA A 154 -6.49 10.37 7.71
C ALA A 154 -6.60 10.32 9.25
N ASP A 155 -7.64 10.93 9.82
CA ASP A 155 -7.81 11.05 11.27
C ASP A 155 -8.78 10.02 11.89
N VAL A 156 -9.34 9.12 11.10
CA VAL A 156 -10.30 8.11 11.58
C VAL A 156 -9.64 6.73 11.62
N PRO A 157 -9.13 6.30 12.78
CA PRO A 157 -8.62 4.95 12.96
C PRO A 157 -9.81 3.98 13.04
N GLN A 158 -10.26 3.46 11.92
CA GLN A 158 -11.26 2.40 11.89
C GLN A 158 -10.77 1.26 11.01
N SER A 159 -10.92 0.03 11.51
CA SER A 159 -10.79 -1.17 10.69
C SER A 159 -11.75 -1.06 9.51
N PHE A 160 -11.21 -1.06 8.31
CA PHE A 160 -11.99 -0.98 7.10
C PHE A 160 -12.32 -2.41 6.64
N SER A 161 -13.60 -2.70 6.59
CA SER A 161 -14.13 -3.90 5.94
C SER A 161 -15.10 -3.47 4.84
N PHE A 162 -14.81 -3.86 3.62
CA PHE A 162 -15.62 -3.52 2.45
C PHE A 162 -16.28 -4.78 1.89
N ASP A 163 -17.59 -4.87 2.05
CA ASP A 163 -18.39 -5.92 1.42
C ASP A 163 -19.00 -5.42 0.10
N MET A 164 -18.40 -5.85 -1.02
CA MET A 164 -18.84 -5.52 -2.36
C MET A 164 -20.30 -5.92 -2.62
N LYS A 165 -20.77 -7.02 -2.04
CA LYS A 165 -22.15 -7.51 -2.23
C LYS A 165 -23.17 -6.68 -1.46
N ALA A 166 -22.84 -6.33 -0.22
CA ALA A 166 -23.68 -5.46 0.60
C ALA A 166 -23.75 -4.05 0.00
N PHE A 167 -22.65 -3.57 -0.55
CA PHE A 167 -22.54 -2.29 -1.21
C PHE A 167 -23.41 -2.21 -2.47
N ALA A 168 -23.33 -3.17 -3.38
CA ALA A 168 -24.11 -3.20 -4.61
C ALA A 168 -25.62 -3.24 -4.36
N LYS A 169 -26.07 -3.87 -3.25
CA LYS A 169 -27.48 -3.94 -2.86
C LYS A 169 -28.04 -2.62 -2.33
N LYS A 170 -27.22 -1.76 -1.74
CA LYS A 170 -27.68 -0.51 -1.09
C LYS A 170 -27.69 0.70 -2.02
N GLY A 171 -27.23 0.57 -3.27
CA GLY A 171 -27.19 1.68 -4.23
C GLY A 171 -26.19 2.80 -3.88
N HIS A 172 -25.23 2.52 -2.98
CA HIS A 172 -24.21 3.47 -2.59
C HIS A 172 -23.11 3.60 -3.65
N SER A 173 -22.44 4.75 -3.69
CA SER A 173 -21.26 5.00 -4.51
C SER A 173 -19.98 4.66 -3.73
N PHE A 174 -18.92 4.23 -4.42
CA PHE A 174 -17.58 4.08 -3.80
C PHE A 174 -17.10 5.36 -3.10
N LYS A 175 -17.55 6.50 -3.58
CA LYS A 175 -17.25 7.81 -2.98
C LYS A 175 -17.76 7.93 -1.54
N ASP A 176 -18.91 7.35 -1.23
CA ASP A 176 -19.52 7.41 0.11
C ASP A 176 -18.64 6.72 1.16
N TRP A 177 -17.77 5.79 0.74
CA TRP A 177 -16.84 5.09 1.61
C TRP A 177 -15.48 5.76 1.72
N ILE A 178 -15.04 6.41 0.66
CA ILE A 178 -13.69 6.98 0.53
C ILE A 178 -13.67 8.44 0.92
N CYS A 179 -14.65 9.22 0.45
CA CYS A 179 -14.68 10.67 0.66
C CYS A 179 -15.21 11.03 2.05
N PRO A 180 -14.72 12.09 2.67
CA PRO A 180 -15.34 12.66 3.85
C PRO A 180 -16.73 13.23 3.51
N ASP A 181 -17.66 13.19 4.46
CA ASP A 181 -19.02 13.70 4.28
C ASP A 181 -19.05 15.25 4.23
N THR A 182 -18.10 15.88 4.93
CA THR A 182 -17.95 17.34 5.01
C THR A 182 -16.47 17.71 4.94
N MET A 183 -16.16 18.86 4.38
CA MET A 183 -14.83 19.47 4.40
C MET A 183 -14.95 20.90 4.92
N GLU A 184 -14.19 21.20 5.95
CA GLU A 184 -14.07 22.56 6.49
C GLU A 184 -12.76 23.17 6.02
N PHE A 185 -12.85 24.34 5.41
CA PHE A 185 -11.69 25.10 4.93
C PHE A 185 -11.35 26.21 5.90
N HIS A 186 -10.17 26.20 6.45
CA HIS A 186 -9.58 27.24 7.28
C HIS A 186 -8.48 27.95 6.48
N ASN A 187 -7.98 29.07 7.04
CA ASN A 187 -6.98 29.90 6.32
C ASN A 187 -5.62 29.20 6.12
N ASP A 188 -5.28 28.25 6.96
CA ASP A 188 -3.98 27.55 7.03
C ASP A 188 -4.08 26.02 6.88
N HIS A 189 -5.28 25.47 6.99
CA HIS A 189 -5.52 24.03 6.87
C HIS A 189 -6.96 23.74 6.42
N PHE A 190 -7.22 22.49 6.03
CA PHE A 190 -8.57 21.96 5.82
C PHE A 190 -8.76 20.72 6.73
N LYS A 191 -10.00 20.52 7.18
CA LYS A 191 -10.40 19.42 8.06
C LYS A 191 -11.54 18.63 7.43
#